data_a9aa28a92ee7ab577f1686f84c467d59
#
_entry.id   a9aa28a92ee7ab577f1686f84c467d59
#
_cell.length_a   1.000
_cell.length_b   1.000
_cell.length_c   1.000
_cell.angle_alpha   90.00
_cell.angle_beta   90.00
_cell.angle_gamma   90.00
#
_symmetry.space_group_name_H-M   'P 1'
#
loop_
_entity.id
_entity.type
_entity.pdbx_description
1 polymer ?
#
loop_
_entity_poly.entity_id
_entity_poly.type
_entity_poly.pdbx_seq_one_letter_code
_entity_poly.pdbx_strand_id
1 'polypeptide(L)'
;MRKGRYLAPWHREAGELAALGGVDLEELGSEELAAVLEGLRGKPAIYHCISRVVTREYVLQREERERFVELMRAYERFCQVRVMNFVVMSNHFHILLEVPAAPEDRGASWSDGELLDHLAHLYTEREMGELRWELGHYRKQKMDEAAEGFRKRYFDRMWDLSSFMKVLKQRFTQWFNKKHEREGYLWSGRFKSVLVEDGHAARTVAAYIDLNPVRAGMVSDPKDYRWSGYGEAVAGKDAARSGLRLVMFESRSCCLL
;
A
#
# COMPACT_ATOMS: atom_id res chain seq x y z
N MET A 1 7.44 -17.81 17.76
CA MET A 1 6.86 -17.96 16.42
C MET A 1 6.75 -16.58 15.73
N ARG A 2 7.42 -16.35 14.59
CA ARG A 2 7.26 -15.13 13.81
C ARG A 2 5.91 -15.23 13.08
N LYS A 3 4.90 -14.43 13.48
CA LYS A 3 3.69 -14.30 12.69
C LYS A 3 4.07 -13.67 11.34
N GLY A 4 3.91 -14.43 10.26
CA GLY A 4 4.19 -14.00 8.89
C GLY A 4 3.26 -12.86 8.45
N ARG A 5 3.60 -12.23 7.31
CA ARG A 5 2.66 -11.40 6.58
C ARG A 5 1.56 -12.29 6.03
N TYR A 6 0.31 -11.92 6.28
CA TYR A 6 -0.79 -12.56 5.58
C TYR A 6 -1.03 -11.77 4.29
N LEU A 7 -0.85 -12.41 3.17
CA LEU A 7 -1.22 -11.90 1.86
C LEU A 7 -2.33 -12.80 1.32
N ALA A 8 -3.28 -12.24 0.62
CA ALA A 8 -4.27 -13.05 -0.07
C ALA A 8 -3.56 -14.04 -1.02
N PRO A 9 -4.02 -15.28 -1.12
CA PRO A 9 -3.36 -16.30 -1.93
C PRO A 9 -3.05 -15.83 -3.36
N TRP A 10 -3.95 -15.13 -3.99
CA TRP A 10 -3.81 -14.57 -5.35
C TRP A 10 -2.83 -13.39 -5.48
N HIS A 11 -2.33 -12.83 -4.37
CA HIS A 11 -1.27 -11.82 -4.34
C HIS A 11 0.12 -12.41 -4.04
N ARG A 12 0.27 -13.72 -4.13
CA ARG A 12 1.53 -14.43 -3.89
C ARG A 12 2.04 -15.06 -5.18
N GLU A 13 3.34 -15.16 -5.31
CA GLU A 13 3.94 -16.01 -6.32
C GLU A 13 3.70 -17.49 -5.99
N ALA A 14 3.53 -18.32 -7.01
CA ALA A 14 3.15 -19.73 -6.86
C ALA A 14 4.04 -20.56 -5.91
N GLY A 15 5.31 -20.15 -5.72
CA GLY A 15 6.25 -20.80 -4.80
C GLY A 15 6.04 -20.46 -3.31
N GLU A 16 5.31 -19.38 -2.99
CA GLU A 16 5.00 -19.02 -1.60
C GLU A 16 3.67 -19.65 -1.11
N LEU A 17 2.85 -20.15 -2.02
CA LEU A 17 1.55 -20.79 -1.74
C LEU A 17 1.71 -22.11 -0.95
N ALA A 18 2.75 -22.88 -1.23
CA ALA A 18 3.04 -24.14 -0.55
C ALA A 18 3.42 -23.99 0.93
N ALA A 19 3.71 -22.77 1.40
CA ALA A 19 4.14 -22.50 2.79
C ALA A 19 2.99 -22.05 3.70
N LEU A 20 1.74 -22.03 3.24
CA LEU A 20 0.56 -21.56 3.97
C LEU A 20 -0.24 -22.72 4.58
N GLY A 21 0.22 -23.21 5.71
CA GLY A 21 -0.59 -24.06 6.56
C GLY A 21 -1.84 -23.32 7.08
N GLY A 22 -3.00 -23.64 6.52
CA GLY A 22 -4.29 -23.11 7.01
C GLY A 22 -5.50 -23.39 6.11
N VAL A 23 -5.29 -23.66 4.84
CA VAL A 23 -6.27 -24.31 3.96
C VAL A 23 -5.59 -25.58 3.51
N ASP A 24 -6.24 -26.72 3.64
CA ASP A 24 -5.74 -27.98 3.11
C ASP A 24 -5.71 -27.93 1.57
N LEU A 25 -4.70 -27.21 1.06
CA LEU A 25 -4.37 -27.16 -0.35
C LEU A 25 -3.75 -28.49 -0.81
N GLU A 26 -3.34 -29.34 0.16
CA GLU A 26 -2.81 -30.68 -0.10
C GLU A 26 -3.88 -31.68 -0.56
N GLU A 27 -5.18 -31.37 -0.32
CA GLU A 27 -6.29 -32.20 -0.78
C GLU A 27 -6.81 -31.82 -2.18
N LEU A 28 -6.44 -30.62 -2.70
CA LEU A 28 -6.82 -30.20 -4.05
C LEU A 28 -5.81 -30.71 -5.06
N GLY A 29 -6.28 -31.38 -6.10
CA GLY A 29 -5.45 -31.72 -7.26
C GLY A 29 -4.85 -30.46 -7.91
N SER A 30 -3.70 -30.58 -8.56
CA SER A 30 -2.97 -29.45 -9.15
C SER A 30 -3.81 -28.62 -10.13
N GLU A 31 -4.78 -29.23 -10.83
CA GLU A 31 -5.71 -28.55 -11.74
C GLU A 31 -6.82 -27.79 -11.01
N GLU A 32 -7.35 -28.35 -9.92
CA GLU A 32 -8.35 -27.67 -9.09
C GLU A 32 -7.76 -26.47 -8.36
N LEU A 33 -6.55 -26.61 -7.84
CA LEU A 33 -5.82 -25.51 -7.23
C LEU A 33 -5.54 -24.41 -8.27
N ALA A 34 -5.11 -24.77 -9.48
CA ALA A 34 -4.88 -23.82 -10.56
C ALA A 34 -6.17 -23.10 -10.97
N ALA A 35 -7.31 -23.82 -11.06
CA ALA A 35 -8.60 -23.23 -11.39
C ALA A 35 -9.12 -22.29 -10.29
N VAL A 36 -8.95 -22.66 -9.02
CA VAL A 36 -9.30 -21.79 -7.88
C VAL A 36 -8.43 -20.53 -7.87
N LEU A 37 -7.11 -20.66 -8.10
CA LEU A 37 -6.20 -19.52 -8.18
C LEU A 37 -6.48 -18.62 -9.37
N GLU A 38 -6.84 -19.20 -10.52
CA GLU A 38 -7.25 -18.44 -11.72
C GLU A 38 -8.56 -17.68 -11.48
N GLY A 39 -9.55 -18.31 -10.85
CA GLY A 39 -10.81 -17.66 -10.46
C GLY A 39 -10.65 -16.56 -9.38
N LEU A 40 -9.55 -16.59 -8.64
CA LEU A 40 -9.19 -15.57 -7.64
C LEU A 40 -8.27 -14.49 -8.21
N ARG A 41 -7.55 -14.77 -9.29
CA ARG A 41 -6.75 -13.76 -10.00
C ARG A 41 -7.67 -12.63 -10.46
N GLY A 42 -7.26 -11.44 -10.20
CA GLY A 42 -8.02 -10.26 -10.60
C GLY A 42 -9.05 -9.77 -9.59
N LYS A 43 -9.18 -10.38 -8.41
CA LYS A 43 -10.04 -9.83 -7.35
C LYS A 43 -9.28 -8.83 -6.50
N PRO A 44 -9.92 -7.69 -6.14
CA PRO A 44 -9.33 -6.78 -5.17
C PRO A 44 -9.26 -7.45 -3.79
N ALA A 45 -8.28 -7.05 -2.98
CA ALA A 45 -8.17 -7.53 -1.61
C ALA A 45 -7.91 -6.37 -0.64
N ILE A 46 -8.58 -6.41 0.52
CA ILE A 46 -8.48 -5.39 1.55
C ILE A 46 -7.54 -5.90 2.65
N TYR A 47 -6.60 -5.05 3.04
CA TYR A 47 -5.62 -5.36 4.08
C TYR A 47 -5.60 -4.32 5.18
N HIS A 48 -5.53 -4.79 6.42
CA HIS A 48 -5.15 -3.95 7.56
C HIS A 48 -3.67 -4.13 7.85
N CYS A 49 -2.88 -3.09 7.61
CA CYS A 49 -1.44 -3.09 7.79
C CYS A 49 -1.01 -2.28 9.01
N ILE A 50 -0.03 -2.81 9.75
CA ILE A 50 0.49 -2.19 10.97
C ILE A 50 2.02 -2.24 10.94
N SER A 51 2.67 -1.15 11.32
CA SER A 51 4.10 -1.15 11.61
C SER A 51 4.42 -0.24 12.80
N ARG A 52 5.42 -0.61 13.59
CA ARG A 52 5.79 0.08 14.81
C ARG A 52 7.29 0.44 14.80
N VAL A 53 7.62 1.56 15.43
CA VAL A 53 9.01 1.98 15.66
C VAL A 53 9.73 0.95 16.55
N VAL A 54 11.01 0.69 16.25
CA VAL A 54 11.81 -0.36 16.89
C VAL A 54 11.95 -0.19 18.41
N THR A 55 12.19 1.03 18.86
CA THR A 55 12.34 1.38 20.27
C THR A 55 11.03 1.54 21.02
N ARG A 56 9.90 1.57 20.32
CA ARG A 56 8.57 1.94 20.80
C ARG A 56 8.47 3.38 21.34
N GLU A 57 9.50 4.18 21.19
CA GLU A 57 9.52 5.60 21.56
C GLU A 57 8.55 6.42 20.70
N TYR A 58 8.08 7.53 21.24
CA TYR A 58 7.14 8.44 20.61
C TYR A 58 7.86 9.45 19.69
N VAL A 59 8.58 8.92 18.70
CA VAL A 59 9.44 9.71 17.79
C VAL A 59 8.68 10.33 16.62
N LEU A 60 7.45 9.87 16.34
CA LEU A 60 6.64 10.44 15.27
C LEU A 60 5.88 11.66 15.83
N GLN A 61 6.52 12.80 15.83
CA GLN A 61 5.94 14.07 16.23
C GLN A 61 5.10 14.66 15.10
N ARG A 62 4.75 15.94 15.18
CA ARG A 62 3.88 16.60 14.20
C ARG A 62 4.42 16.50 12.78
N GLU A 63 5.65 16.91 12.57
CA GLU A 63 6.28 16.98 11.24
C GLU A 63 6.51 15.58 10.66
N GLU A 64 6.90 14.60 11.50
CA GLU A 64 7.08 13.23 11.09
C GLU A 64 5.76 12.60 10.61
N ARG A 65 4.65 12.88 11.32
CA ARG A 65 3.33 12.40 10.93
C ARG A 65 2.84 13.08 9.64
N GLU A 66 3.07 14.39 9.49
CA GLU A 66 2.76 15.12 8.25
C GLU A 66 3.52 14.50 7.07
N ARG A 67 4.84 14.33 7.21
CA ARG A 67 5.66 13.74 6.15
C ARG A 67 5.28 12.30 5.83
N PHE A 68 4.92 11.50 6.84
CA PHE A 68 4.44 10.14 6.61
C PHE A 68 3.18 10.12 5.75
N VAL A 69 2.20 10.98 6.06
CA VAL A 69 0.95 11.09 5.30
C VAL A 69 1.23 11.55 3.86
N GLU A 70 2.09 12.55 3.65
CA GLU A 70 2.49 12.99 2.30
C GLU A 70 3.08 11.85 1.47
N LEU A 71 4.05 11.11 2.03
CA LEU A 71 4.65 9.97 1.36
C LEU A 71 3.63 8.85 1.10
N MET A 72 2.76 8.57 2.07
CA MET A 72 1.70 7.57 1.91
C MET A 72 0.80 7.91 0.73
N ARG A 73 0.33 9.16 0.62
CA ARG A 73 -0.51 9.62 -0.49
C ARG A 73 0.21 9.61 -1.84
N ALA A 74 1.49 9.96 -1.88
CA ALA A 74 2.29 9.89 -3.08
C ALA A 74 2.45 8.44 -3.57
N TYR A 75 2.79 7.53 -2.65
CA TYR A 75 2.97 6.11 -2.99
C TYR A 75 1.66 5.34 -3.17
N GLU A 76 0.56 5.73 -2.53
CA GLU A 76 -0.79 5.25 -2.85
C GLU A 76 -1.09 5.43 -4.33
N ARG A 77 -0.87 6.64 -4.84
CA ARG A 77 -1.08 6.98 -6.25
C ARG A 77 -0.14 6.18 -7.16
N PHE A 78 1.16 6.16 -6.84
CA PHE A 78 2.15 5.45 -7.66
C PHE A 78 1.91 3.94 -7.69
N CYS A 79 1.71 3.30 -6.53
CA CYS A 79 1.51 1.85 -6.45
C CYS A 79 0.13 1.39 -6.91
N GLN A 80 -0.75 2.31 -7.32
CA GLN A 80 -2.12 2.01 -7.75
C GLN A 80 -2.90 1.20 -6.68
N VAL A 81 -2.67 1.50 -5.41
CA VAL A 81 -3.45 0.97 -4.29
C VAL A 81 -4.43 2.04 -3.80
N ARG A 82 -5.42 1.68 -3.01
CA ARG A 82 -6.42 2.62 -2.48
C ARG A 82 -6.40 2.61 -0.95
N VAL A 83 -5.93 3.67 -0.33
CA VAL A 83 -5.95 3.81 1.13
C VAL A 83 -7.36 4.19 1.57
N MET A 84 -8.06 3.22 2.17
CA MET A 84 -9.45 3.36 2.61
C MET A 84 -9.56 4.13 3.93
N ASN A 85 -8.65 3.85 4.85
CA ASN A 85 -8.53 4.55 6.13
C ASN A 85 -7.10 4.39 6.71
N PHE A 86 -6.70 5.29 7.59
CA PHE A 86 -5.40 5.21 8.25
C PHE A 86 -5.37 6.03 9.54
N VAL A 87 -4.37 5.75 10.38
CA VAL A 87 -3.96 6.61 11.49
C VAL A 87 -2.45 6.52 11.71
N VAL A 88 -1.80 7.66 11.89
CA VAL A 88 -0.38 7.75 12.23
C VAL A 88 -0.25 8.18 13.68
N MET A 89 0.05 7.24 14.57
CA MET A 89 0.27 7.46 16.00
C MET A 89 1.70 7.93 16.29
N SER A 90 2.02 8.20 17.53
CA SER A 90 3.36 8.70 17.92
C SER A 90 4.50 7.69 17.71
N ASN A 91 4.21 6.39 17.62
CA ASN A 91 5.23 5.33 17.46
C ASN A 91 4.82 4.16 16.58
N HIS A 92 3.68 4.25 15.92
CA HIS A 92 3.19 3.24 14.99
C HIS A 92 2.13 3.84 14.08
N PHE A 93 1.76 3.09 13.06
CA PHE A 93 0.65 3.45 12.17
C PHE A 93 -0.21 2.24 11.87
N HIS A 94 -1.45 2.52 11.52
CA HIS A 94 -2.40 1.58 10.93
C HIS A 94 -2.82 2.10 9.57
N ILE A 95 -2.92 1.23 8.58
CA ILE A 95 -3.45 1.54 7.24
C ILE A 95 -4.41 0.43 6.85
N LEU A 96 -5.63 0.78 6.55
CA LEU A 96 -6.61 -0.06 5.86
C LEU A 96 -6.56 0.31 4.39
N LEU A 97 -6.17 -0.62 3.53
CA LEU A 97 -6.04 -0.36 2.11
C LEU A 97 -6.57 -1.52 1.28
N GLU A 98 -7.04 -1.18 0.10
CA GLU A 98 -7.37 -2.11 -0.95
C GLU A 98 -6.24 -2.16 -1.97
N VAL A 99 -5.87 -3.37 -2.35
CA VAL A 99 -5.03 -3.65 -3.51
C VAL A 99 -5.96 -4.10 -4.62
N PRO A 100 -6.20 -3.28 -5.66
CA PRO A 100 -7.01 -3.67 -6.80
C PRO A 100 -6.38 -4.84 -7.55
N ALA A 101 -7.17 -5.51 -8.35
CA ALA A 101 -6.65 -6.42 -9.36
C ALA A 101 -5.66 -5.71 -10.26
N ALA A 102 -4.50 -6.31 -10.49
CA ALA A 102 -3.63 -5.81 -11.55
C ALA A 102 -4.33 -6.00 -12.90
N PRO A 103 -4.23 -5.03 -13.83
CA PRO A 103 -4.68 -5.25 -15.20
C PRO A 103 -3.99 -6.48 -15.80
N GLU A 104 -4.67 -7.20 -16.67
CA GLU A 104 -4.12 -8.41 -17.33
C GLU A 104 -2.81 -8.11 -18.05
N ASP A 105 -2.73 -6.96 -18.70
CA ASP A 105 -1.56 -6.49 -19.43
C ASP A 105 -0.48 -5.87 -18.54
N ARG A 106 -0.72 -5.75 -17.23
CA ARG A 106 0.18 -5.12 -16.25
C ARG A 106 0.78 -3.79 -16.71
N GLY A 107 -0.01 -2.98 -17.40
CA GLY A 107 0.40 -1.68 -17.90
C GLY A 107 1.11 -1.70 -19.26
N ALA A 108 1.09 -2.83 -19.98
CA ALA A 108 1.66 -2.90 -21.33
C ALA A 108 0.93 -1.95 -22.31
N SER A 109 -0.36 -1.71 -22.09
CA SER A 109 -1.16 -0.74 -22.87
C SER A 109 -0.80 0.72 -22.62
N TRP A 110 -0.14 1.04 -21.52
CA TRP A 110 0.28 2.42 -21.25
C TRP A 110 1.35 2.84 -22.24
N SER A 111 1.22 4.03 -22.77
CA SER A 111 2.31 4.69 -23.53
C SER A 111 3.46 5.08 -22.59
N ASP A 112 4.61 5.33 -23.16
CA ASP A 112 5.76 5.86 -22.40
C ASP A 112 5.44 7.23 -21.76
N GLY A 113 4.62 8.05 -22.43
CA GLY A 113 4.13 9.33 -21.91
C GLY A 113 3.27 9.14 -20.65
N GLU A 114 2.27 8.26 -20.70
CA GLU A 114 1.40 7.96 -19.55
C GLU A 114 2.19 7.45 -18.35
N LEU A 115 3.18 6.59 -18.59
CA LEU A 115 4.07 6.13 -17.49
C LEU A 115 4.85 7.31 -16.90
N LEU A 116 5.47 8.15 -17.73
CA LEU A 116 6.25 9.30 -17.27
C LEU A 116 5.38 10.33 -16.53
N ASP A 117 4.16 10.60 -16.99
CA ASP A 117 3.21 11.48 -16.31
C ASP A 117 2.80 10.90 -14.94
N HIS A 118 2.61 9.58 -14.87
CA HIS A 118 2.34 8.91 -13.60
C HIS A 118 3.53 9.00 -12.62
N LEU A 119 4.76 8.93 -13.11
CA LEU A 119 5.97 9.07 -12.29
C LEU A 119 6.21 10.51 -11.82
N ALA A 120 5.72 11.52 -12.52
CA ALA A 120 5.90 12.94 -12.17
C ALA A 120 5.39 13.31 -10.77
N HIS A 121 4.47 12.51 -10.19
CA HIS A 121 4.01 12.70 -8.82
C HIS A 121 5.00 12.29 -7.73
N LEU A 122 6.06 11.53 -8.08
CA LEU A 122 7.04 11.02 -7.13
C LEU A 122 8.39 11.69 -7.22
N TYR A 123 8.73 12.20 -8.39
CA TYR A 123 10.08 12.64 -8.73
C TYR A 123 10.12 14.15 -8.94
N THR A 124 11.25 14.76 -8.62
CA THR A 124 11.51 16.16 -8.92
C THR A 124 11.66 16.37 -10.43
N GLU A 125 11.51 17.62 -10.91
CA GLU A 125 11.70 17.93 -12.34
C GLU A 125 13.07 17.52 -12.89
N ARG A 126 14.12 17.60 -12.04
CA ARG A 126 15.44 17.12 -12.43
C ARG A 126 15.44 15.62 -12.65
N GLU A 127 14.94 14.84 -11.69
CA GLU A 127 14.85 13.39 -11.79
C GLU A 127 13.95 12.97 -12.96
N MET A 128 12.83 13.67 -13.18
CA MET A 128 11.97 13.44 -14.34
C MET A 128 12.69 13.72 -15.67
N GLY A 129 13.55 14.72 -15.71
CA GLY A 129 14.41 14.99 -16.87
C GLY A 129 15.34 13.82 -17.18
N GLU A 130 15.97 13.24 -16.15
CA GLU A 130 16.84 12.07 -16.26
C GLU A 130 16.05 10.84 -16.78
N LEU A 131 14.84 10.59 -16.23
CA LEU A 131 13.98 9.49 -16.66
C LEU A 131 13.49 9.64 -18.10
N ARG A 132 13.05 10.83 -18.49
CA ARG A 132 12.65 11.13 -19.87
C ARG A 132 13.81 10.93 -20.85
N TRP A 133 15.00 11.37 -20.47
CA TRP A 133 16.20 11.18 -21.28
C TRP A 133 16.55 9.69 -21.41
N GLU A 134 16.57 8.93 -20.31
CA GLU A 134 16.88 7.49 -20.29
C GLU A 134 15.96 6.71 -21.23
N LEU A 135 14.65 6.84 -21.05
CA LEU A 135 13.66 6.14 -21.86
C LEU A 135 13.70 6.59 -23.33
N GLY A 136 13.79 7.91 -23.57
CA GLY A 136 13.91 8.48 -24.91
C GLY A 136 15.17 8.02 -25.64
N HIS A 137 16.28 7.87 -24.91
CA HIS A 137 17.52 7.32 -25.45
C HIS A 137 17.33 5.87 -25.93
N TYR A 138 16.74 5.00 -25.10
CA TYR A 138 16.46 3.61 -25.47
C TYR A 138 15.58 3.53 -26.72
N ARG A 139 14.50 4.30 -26.80
CA ARG A 139 13.61 4.33 -27.97
C ARG A 139 14.32 4.85 -29.23
N LYS A 140 15.11 5.91 -29.12
CA LYS A 140 15.89 6.47 -30.27
C LYS A 140 16.92 5.48 -30.79
N GLN A 141 17.55 4.71 -29.93
CA GLN A 141 18.54 3.71 -30.29
C GLN A 141 17.94 2.34 -30.68
N LYS A 142 16.61 2.22 -30.70
CA LYS A 142 15.88 0.95 -30.92
C LYS A 142 16.29 -0.18 -29.96
N MET A 143 16.58 0.19 -28.71
CA MET A 143 16.94 -0.73 -27.64
C MET A 143 15.67 -1.19 -26.91
N ASP A 144 14.83 -1.97 -27.60
CA ASP A 144 13.47 -2.30 -27.10
C ASP A 144 13.52 -3.07 -25.79
N GLU A 145 14.44 -4.01 -25.60
CA GLU A 145 14.58 -4.74 -24.32
C GLU A 145 14.92 -3.79 -23.17
N ALA A 146 15.79 -2.81 -23.38
CA ALA A 146 16.16 -1.83 -22.34
C ALA A 146 14.97 -0.92 -22.02
N ALA A 147 14.23 -0.47 -23.03
CA ALA A 147 13.02 0.33 -22.84
C ALA A 147 11.94 -0.44 -22.07
N GLU A 148 11.69 -1.70 -22.43
CA GLU A 148 10.74 -2.55 -21.69
C GLU A 148 11.25 -2.91 -20.28
N GLY A 149 12.54 -3.12 -20.08
CA GLY A 149 13.16 -3.27 -18.76
C GLY A 149 12.97 -2.02 -17.88
N PHE A 150 13.10 -0.82 -18.49
CA PHE A 150 12.79 0.45 -17.82
C PHE A 150 11.32 0.47 -17.35
N ARG A 151 10.36 0.19 -18.24
CA ARG A 151 8.94 0.18 -17.94
C ARG A 151 8.59 -0.83 -16.85
N LYS A 152 9.06 -2.07 -16.99
CA LYS A 152 8.86 -3.17 -16.06
C LYS A 152 9.31 -2.83 -14.64
N ARG A 153 10.44 -2.13 -14.47
CA ARG A 153 10.96 -1.66 -13.17
C ARG A 153 9.94 -0.85 -12.37
N TYR A 154 9.01 -0.16 -13.03
CA TYR A 154 7.95 0.61 -12.40
C TYR A 154 6.66 -0.19 -12.27
N PHE A 155 6.23 -0.88 -13.31
CA PHE A 155 4.99 -1.67 -13.29
C PHE A 155 5.03 -2.82 -12.28
N ASP A 156 6.16 -3.47 -12.07
CA ASP A 156 6.35 -4.51 -11.06
C ASP A 156 6.11 -4.02 -9.61
N ARG A 157 6.04 -2.71 -9.41
CA ARG A 157 5.80 -2.08 -8.10
C ARG A 157 4.36 -1.59 -7.91
N MET A 158 3.54 -1.64 -8.94
CA MET A 158 2.12 -1.27 -8.90
C MET A 158 1.28 -2.50 -8.55
N TRP A 159 0.10 -2.26 -8.04
CA TRP A 159 -0.87 -3.30 -7.61
C TRP A 159 -0.27 -4.34 -6.66
N ASP A 160 0.70 -3.94 -5.84
CA ASP A 160 1.40 -4.83 -4.91
C ASP A 160 1.51 -4.23 -3.51
N LEU A 161 0.93 -4.93 -2.53
CA LEU A 161 0.96 -4.54 -1.13
C LEU A 161 2.38 -4.43 -0.59
N SER A 162 3.22 -5.41 -0.93
CA SER A 162 4.57 -5.50 -0.40
C SER A 162 5.45 -4.36 -0.91
N SER A 163 5.31 -4.02 -2.19
CA SER A 163 5.99 -2.87 -2.82
C SER A 163 5.55 -1.55 -2.20
N PHE A 164 4.24 -1.32 -2.04
CA PHE A 164 3.72 -0.12 -1.38
C PHE A 164 4.29 0.04 0.03
N MET A 165 4.16 -0.98 0.87
CA MET A 165 4.61 -0.94 2.26
C MET A 165 6.14 -0.85 2.38
N LYS A 166 6.88 -1.50 1.49
CA LYS A 166 8.34 -1.45 1.44
C LYS A 166 8.81 -0.05 1.12
N VAL A 167 8.31 0.54 0.03
CA VAL A 167 8.77 1.85 -0.42
C VAL A 167 8.37 2.96 0.54
N LEU A 168 7.14 2.95 1.06
CA LEU A 168 6.68 3.91 2.06
C LEU A 168 7.58 3.91 3.30
N LYS A 169 7.82 2.74 3.88
CA LYS A 169 8.65 2.60 5.07
C LYS A 169 10.11 2.98 4.81
N GLN A 170 10.66 2.59 3.65
CA GLN A 170 12.03 2.89 3.28
C GLN A 170 12.25 4.39 3.07
N ARG A 171 11.39 5.04 2.31
CA ARG A 171 11.51 6.48 2.01
C ARG A 171 11.30 7.33 3.26
N PHE A 172 10.33 6.94 4.08
CA PHE A 172 10.14 7.60 5.37
C PHE A 172 11.36 7.43 6.29
N THR A 173 11.94 6.23 6.38
CA THR A 173 13.15 5.99 7.18
C THR A 173 14.33 6.81 6.68
N GLN A 174 14.55 6.89 5.36
CA GLN A 174 15.63 7.70 4.77
C GLN A 174 15.48 9.18 5.14
N TRP A 175 14.26 9.71 4.98
CA TRP A 175 13.96 11.10 5.35
C TRP A 175 14.14 11.32 6.86
N PHE A 176 13.59 10.44 7.70
CA PHE A 176 13.67 10.51 9.16
C PHE A 176 15.11 10.49 9.65
N ASN A 177 15.89 9.53 9.16
CA ASN A 177 17.30 9.40 9.55
C ASN A 177 18.12 10.63 9.13
N LYS A 178 17.90 11.15 7.92
CA LYS A 178 18.54 12.38 7.46
C LYS A 178 18.19 13.60 8.35
N LYS A 179 16.90 13.74 8.67
CA LYS A 179 16.42 14.86 9.51
C LYS A 179 16.98 14.82 10.93
N HIS A 180 17.07 13.63 11.52
CA HIS A 180 17.47 13.43 12.92
C HIS A 180 18.93 13.00 13.07
N GLU A 181 19.74 13.12 12.01
CA GLU A 181 21.17 12.78 11.98
C GLU A 181 21.46 11.40 12.59
N ARG A 182 20.63 10.42 12.25
CA ARG A 182 20.73 9.04 12.77
C ARG A 182 20.87 8.02 11.64
N GLU A 183 21.31 6.84 12.01
CA GLU A 183 21.47 5.68 11.13
C GLU A 183 20.65 4.48 11.60
N GLY A 184 20.53 3.47 10.75
CA GLY A 184 19.92 2.20 11.08
C GLY A 184 18.41 2.13 10.88
N TYR A 185 17.82 1.14 11.53
CA TYR A 185 16.41 0.80 11.35
C TYR A 185 15.52 1.69 12.21
N LEU A 186 14.45 2.22 11.60
CA LEU A 186 13.39 2.92 12.32
C LEU A 186 12.27 1.96 12.77
N TRP A 187 11.96 0.96 11.97
CA TRP A 187 10.83 0.07 12.19
C TRP A 187 11.26 -1.27 12.81
N SER A 188 10.45 -1.81 13.71
CA SER A 188 10.72 -3.06 14.45
C SER A 188 10.73 -4.32 13.58
N GLY A 189 10.80 -4.18 12.27
CA GLY A 189 10.86 -5.27 11.31
C GLY A 189 9.89 -5.07 10.15
N ARG A 190 9.43 -6.17 9.56
CA ARG A 190 8.42 -6.15 8.50
C ARG A 190 7.09 -5.64 9.05
N PHE A 191 6.26 -5.04 8.20
CA PHE A 191 4.89 -4.73 8.57
C PHE A 191 4.09 -6.01 8.83
N LYS A 192 3.06 -5.91 9.66
CA LYS A 192 2.06 -6.97 9.83
C LYS A 192 0.88 -6.64 8.93
N SER A 193 0.29 -7.64 8.30
CA SER A 193 -0.94 -7.49 7.53
C SER A 193 -1.95 -8.57 7.93
N VAL A 194 -3.21 -8.21 7.90
CA VAL A 194 -4.35 -9.09 8.05
C VAL A 194 -5.25 -8.85 6.86
N LEU A 195 -5.71 -9.92 6.21
CA LEU A 195 -6.73 -9.84 5.18
C LEU A 195 -8.08 -9.50 5.84
N VAL A 196 -8.80 -8.57 5.24
CA VAL A 196 -10.13 -8.15 5.67
C VAL A 196 -11.14 -8.71 4.67
N GLU A 197 -11.92 -9.67 5.10
CA GLU A 197 -12.68 -10.56 4.19
C GLU A 197 -13.95 -9.93 3.62
N ASP A 198 -14.58 -9.01 4.37
CA ASP A 198 -15.85 -8.41 3.96
C ASP A 198 -16.01 -6.96 4.43
N GLY A 199 -17.10 -6.38 3.98
CA GLY A 199 -17.40 -4.99 4.30
C GLY A 199 -17.80 -4.72 5.76
N HIS A 200 -18.31 -5.70 6.48
CA HIS A 200 -18.55 -5.55 7.90
C HIS A 200 -17.23 -5.49 8.65
N ALA A 201 -16.32 -6.41 8.34
CA ALA A 201 -14.97 -6.43 8.88
C ALA A 201 -14.21 -5.13 8.52
N ALA A 202 -14.33 -4.63 7.29
CA ALA A 202 -13.70 -3.38 6.86
C ALA A 202 -14.21 -2.17 7.68
N ARG A 203 -15.52 -2.07 7.93
CA ARG A 203 -16.11 -1.01 8.78
C ARG A 203 -15.62 -1.11 10.23
N THR A 204 -15.58 -2.32 10.75
CA THR A 204 -15.10 -2.57 12.13
C THR A 204 -13.63 -2.17 12.28
N VAL A 205 -12.78 -2.54 11.32
CA VAL A 205 -11.36 -2.15 11.30
C VAL A 205 -11.21 -0.64 11.11
N ALA A 206 -11.99 -0.01 10.25
CA ALA A 206 -11.94 1.43 10.05
C ALA A 206 -12.32 2.18 11.34
N ALA A 207 -13.40 1.79 12.01
CA ALA A 207 -13.80 2.36 13.30
C ALA A 207 -12.71 2.14 14.38
N TYR A 208 -12.09 0.95 14.42
CA TYR A 208 -10.96 0.69 15.30
C TYR A 208 -9.79 1.64 15.02
N ILE A 209 -9.46 1.90 13.76
CA ILE A 209 -8.40 2.82 13.34
C ILE A 209 -8.72 4.24 13.80
N ASP A 210 -9.94 4.72 13.59
CA ASP A 210 -10.37 6.08 13.96
C ASP A 210 -10.37 6.31 15.47
N LEU A 211 -10.68 5.27 16.25
CA LEU A 211 -10.71 5.35 17.71
C LEU A 211 -9.33 5.22 18.39
N ASN A 212 -8.26 4.88 17.65
CA ASN A 212 -6.92 4.73 18.25
C ASN A 212 -6.45 6.00 18.98
N PRO A 213 -6.57 7.23 18.44
CA PRO A 213 -6.14 8.44 19.10
C PRO A 213 -6.97 8.74 20.36
N VAL A 214 -8.27 8.44 20.34
CA VAL A 214 -9.15 8.61 21.52
C VAL A 214 -8.76 7.64 22.63
N ARG A 215 -8.56 6.37 22.29
CA ARG A 215 -8.11 5.33 23.23
C ARG A 215 -6.72 5.62 23.82
N ALA A 216 -5.88 6.33 23.09
CA ALA A 216 -4.58 6.80 23.56
C ALA A 216 -4.65 8.12 24.35
N GLY A 217 -5.83 8.69 24.54
CA GLY A 217 -6.02 9.96 25.25
C GLY A 217 -5.43 11.19 24.52
N MET A 218 -5.20 11.08 23.20
CA MET A 218 -4.60 12.18 22.40
C MET A 218 -5.65 13.22 22.01
N VAL A 219 -6.88 12.82 21.78
CA VAL A 219 -8.05 13.65 21.47
C VAL A 219 -9.29 13.05 22.11
N SER A 220 -10.34 13.85 22.29
CA SER A 220 -11.64 13.38 22.79
C SER A 220 -12.59 12.94 21.67
N ASP A 221 -12.43 13.51 20.47
CA ASP A 221 -13.22 13.17 19.30
C ASP A 221 -12.27 12.77 18.13
N PRO A 222 -12.50 11.64 17.46
CA PRO A 222 -11.64 11.18 16.37
C PRO A 222 -11.47 12.20 15.24
N LYS A 223 -12.47 13.05 14.98
CA LYS A 223 -12.41 14.08 13.92
C LYS A 223 -11.30 15.11 14.14
N ASP A 224 -10.91 15.32 15.42
CA ASP A 224 -9.90 16.30 15.79
C ASP A 224 -8.45 15.78 15.61
N TYR A 225 -8.32 14.50 15.26
CA TYR A 225 -7.01 13.91 15.00
C TYR A 225 -6.64 14.00 13.52
N ARG A 226 -5.89 15.04 13.15
CA ARG A 226 -5.58 15.39 11.75
C ARG A 226 -4.76 14.36 10.96
N TRP A 227 -4.03 13.47 11.61
CA TRP A 227 -3.22 12.43 10.96
C TRP A 227 -3.94 11.09 10.89
N SER A 228 -5.20 11.15 10.54
CA SER A 228 -6.07 9.99 10.31
C SER A 228 -6.92 10.21 9.06
N GLY A 229 -7.40 9.11 8.47
CA GLY A 229 -8.30 9.17 7.33
C GLY A 229 -9.60 9.90 7.66
N TYR A 230 -10.16 9.67 8.85
CA TYR A 230 -11.36 10.38 9.28
C TYR A 230 -11.11 11.89 9.48
N GLY A 231 -10.02 12.27 10.16
CA GLY A 231 -9.66 13.69 10.33
C GLY A 231 -9.41 14.40 8.99
N GLU A 232 -8.70 13.75 8.05
CA GLU A 232 -8.52 14.28 6.69
C GLU A 232 -9.86 14.43 5.93
N ALA A 233 -10.76 13.45 6.06
CA ALA A 233 -12.07 13.50 5.38
C ALA A 233 -12.94 14.61 5.91
N VAL A 234 -12.97 14.83 7.22
CA VAL A 234 -13.66 15.97 7.87
C VAL A 234 -13.05 17.30 7.42
N ALA A 235 -11.72 17.37 7.30
CA ALA A 235 -11.01 18.54 6.77
C ALA A 235 -11.20 18.76 5.26
N GLY A 236 -11.96 17.91 4.57
CA GLY A 236 -12.33 18.11 3.16
C GLY A 236 -11.39 17.49 2.14
N LYS A 237 -10.46 16.61 2.55
CA LYS A 237 -9.54 15.96 1.61
C LYS A 237 -10.24 14.86 0.81
N ASP A 238 -10.29 15.02 -0.52
CA ASP A 238 -11.04 14.12 -1.41
C ASP A 238 -10.53 12.67 -1.39
N ALA A 239 -9.21 12.45 -1.32
CA ALA A 239 -8.64 11.11 -1.23
C ALA A 239 -9.16 10.35 0.02
N ALA A 240 -9.20 11.02 1.17
CA ALA A 240 -9.72 10.43 2.40
C ALA A 240 -11.23 10.19 2.35
N ARG A 241 -12.00 11.15 1.80
CA ARG A 241 -13.45 10.99 1.59
C ARG A 241 -13.75 9.81 0.66
N SER A 242 -13.00 9.67 -0.42
CA SER A 242 -13.13 8.55 -1.36
C SER A 242 -12.81 7.23 -0.68
N GLY A 243 -11.72 7.17 0.09
CA GLY A 243 -11.36 5.98 0.87
C GLY A 243 -12.44 5.55 1.84
N LEU A 244 -13.01 6.48 2.63
CA LEU A 244 -14.10 6.15 3.56
C LEU A 244 -15.39 5.74 2.84
N ARG A 245 -15.67 6.29 1.66
CA ARG A 245 -16.81 5.83 0.83
C ARG A 245 -16.65 4.36 0.44
N LEU A 246 -15.44 3.93 0.04
CA LEU A 246 -15.18 2.51 -0.24
C LEU A 246 -15.52 1.63 0.97
N VAL A 247 -15.10 2.03 2.19
CA VAL A 247 -15.45 1.31 3.43
C VAL A 247 -16.97 1.20 3.63
N MET A 248 -17.72 2.25 3.30
CA MET A 248 -19.16 2.33 3.61
C MET A 248 -20.06 1.68 2.54
N PHE A 249 -19.69 1.75 1.25
CA PHE A 249 -20.60 1.45 0.15
C PHE A 249 -20.18 0.25 -0.70
N GLU A 250 -18.90 0.06 -1.02
CA GLU A 250 -18.45 -1.04 -1.88
C GLU A 250 -18.34 -2.38 -1.17
N SER A 251 -18.34 -2.38 0.14
CA SER A 251 -18.39 -3.60 0.95
C SER A 251 -19.69 -4.40 0.82
N ARG A 252 -20.64 -3.97 0.00
CA ARG A 252 -21.89 -4.68 -0.28
C ARG A 252 -21.78 -5.69 -1.45
N SER A 253 -20.72 -5.62 -2.26
CA SER A 253 -20.64 -6.43 -3.50
C SER A 253 -19.96 -7.79 -3.34
N CYS A 254 -19.47 -8.15 -2.16
CA CYS A 254 -18.81 -9.46 -1.93
C CYS A 254 -19.75 -10.56 -1.39
N CYS A 255 -21.06 -10.27 -1.21
CA CYS A 255 -22.03 -11.23 -0.67
C CYS A 255 -23.09 -11.68 -1.69
N LEU A 256 -22.72 -11.86 -2.95
CA LEU A 256 -23.56 -12.58 -3.92
C LEU A 256 -22.66 -13.46 -4.78
N LEU A 257 -22.36 -14.64 -4.25
CA LEU A 257 -22.32 -15.95 -4.93
C LEU A 257 -22.06 -17.02 -3.88
#